data_f89d5a700fde4f4f43fee26ff6445076
#
_entry.id   f89d5a700fde4f4f43fee26ff6445076
#
_cell.length_a   1.000
_cell.length_b   1.000
_cell.length_c   1.000
_cell.angle_alpha   90.00
_cell.angle_beta   90.00
_cell.angle_gamma   90.00
#
_symmetry.space_group_name_H-M   'P 1'
#
loop_
_entity.id
_entity.type
_entity.pdbx_description
1 polymer ?
#
loop_
_entity_poly.entity_id
_entity_poly.type
_entity_poly.pdbx_seq_one_letter_code
_entity_poly.pdbx_strand_id
1 'polypeptide(L)'
;MSLSSVCVVSNALRLRGWKPPVFSDHPVPTAPLPESAVFQSQGKEENTVNKTIHIDGMMCAHCTGRVEKALNDLPGVEATVDLDSKSAAVTCTPDVSDNTLRQAVEDAGYHVTGIR
;
A
#
# COMPACT_ATOMS: atom_id res chain seq x y z
N MET A 1 25.53 34.95 36.69
CA MET A 1 25.11 33.55 36.58
C MET A 1 23.71 33.43 36.08
N SER A 2 23.38 33.98 34.92
CA SER A 2 22.02 33.99 34.43
C SER A 2 22.00 33.93 32.92
N LEU A 3 22.61 32.89 32.35
CA LEU A 3 22.64 32.68 30.91
C LEU A 3 21.63 31.62 30.44
N SER A 4 20.83 31.06 31.33
CA SER A 4 19.87 30.02 31.00
C SER A 4 18.54 30.55 30.46
N SER A 5 18.22 31.82 30.75
CA SER A 5 16.91 32.40 30.33
C SER A 5 16.83 32.80 28.87
N VAL A 6 17.94 33.10 28.24
CA VAL A 6 17.96 33.61 26.88
C VAL A 6 17.72 32.51 25.84
N CYS A 7 18.19 31.29 26.14
CA CYS A 7 17.98 30.16 25.22
C CYS A 7 16.54 29.67 25.11
N VAL A 8 15.76 29.82 26.17
CA VAL A 8 14.35 29.39 26.19
C VAL A 8 13.47 30.34 25.38
N VAL A 9 13.76 31.63 25.45
CA VAL A 9 12.99 32.67 24.69
C VAL A 9 13.29 32.57 23.21
N SER A 10 14.51 32.24 22.82
CA SER A 10 14.90 32.08 21.42
C SER A 10 14.21 30.88 20.73
N ASN A 11 13.92 29.84 21.48
CA ASN A 11 13.26 28.65 20.95
C ASN A 11 11.75 28.87 20.76
N ALA A 12 11.13 29.72 21.57
CA ALA A 12 9.72 30.06 21.45
C ALA A 12 9.40 30.90 20.19
N LEU A 13 10.36 31.69 19.72
CA LEU A 13 10.22 32.49 18.51
C LEU A 13 10.31 31.67 17.21
N ARG A 14 10.90 30.50 17.25
CA ARG A 14 10.99 29.60 16.10
C ARG A 14 9.64 28.96 15.72
N LEU A 15 8.73 28.84 16.65
CA LEU A 15 7.41 28.26 16.47
C LEU A 15 6.37 29.23 15.92
N ARG A 16 6.73 30.53 15.84
CA ARG A 16 5.81 31.58 15.34
C ARG A 16 5.52 31.51 13.85
N GLY A 17 6.33 30.77 13.10
CA GLY A 17 6.12 30.54 11.67
C GLY A 17 5.44 29.19 11.35
N TRP A 18 5.16 28.38 12.37
CA TRP A 18 4.48 27.11 12.17
C TRP A 18 2.99 27.36 11.93
N LYS A 19 2.61 27.34 10.68
CA LYS A 19 1.21 27.25 10.30
C LYS A 19 0.79 25.80 10.54
N PRO A 20 -0.14 25.54 11.46
CA PRO A 20 -0.73 24.21 11.55
C PRO A 20 -1.32 23.89 10.17
N PRO A 21 -1.21 22.65 9.71
CA PRO A 21 -1.91 22.25 8.51
C PRO A 21 -3.39 22.57 8.74
N VAL A 22 -3.91 23.48 7.94
CA VAL A 22 -5.33 23.76 7.92
C VAL A 22 -5.97 22.47 7.46
N PHE A 23 -6.56 21.74 8.39
CA PHE A 23 -7.49 20.70 8.07
C PHE A 23 -8.64 21.40 7.32
N SER A 24 -8.51 21.42 6.01
CA SER A 24 -9.62 21.84 5.17
C SER A 24 -10.73 20.84 5.45
N ASP A 25 -11.73 21.33 6.17
CA ASP A 25 -13.01 20.70 6.30
C ASP A 25 -13.53 20.49 4.86
N HIS A 26 -13.15 19.37 4.26
CA HIS A 26 -13.75 18.95 3.02
C HIS A 26 -15.14 18.47 3.41
N PRO A 27 -16.18 19.16 2.99
CA PRO A 27 -17.50 18.61 3.10
C PRO A 27 -17.47 17.28 2.36
N VAL A 28 -17.63 16.21 3.12
CA VAL A 28 -17.77 14.87 2.55
C VAL A 28 -18.98 14.93 1.63
N PRO A 29 -18.81 14.88 0.31
CA PRO A 29 -19.97 14.75 -0.56
C PRO A 29 -20.58 13.40 -0.26
N THR A 30 -21.77 13.41 0.32
CA THR A 30 -22.61 12.25 0.44
C THR A 30 -23.12 11.89 -0.96
N ALA A 31 -22.22 11.39 -1.79
CA ALA A 31 -22.57 10.84 -3.07
C ALA A 31 -22.72 9.32 -2.89
N PRO A 32 -23.78 8.71 -3.40
CA PRO A 32 -23.91 7.26 -3.40
C PRO A 32 -22.71 6.67 -4.14
N LEU A 33 -22.06 5.72 -3.50
CA LEU A 33 -20.94 4.96 -4.04
C LEU A 33 -21.29 4.41 -5.43
N PRO A 34 -20.60 4.82 -6.49
CA PRO A 34 -20.55 3.97 -7.66
C PRO A 34 -19.65 2.78 -7.29
N GLU A 35 -20.21 1.62 -7.29
CA GLU A 35 -19.49 0.34 -7.33
C GLU A 35 -18.61 0.29 -8.58
N SER A 36 -17.53 0.98 -8.55
CA SER A 36 -16.44 0.92 -9.53
C SER A 36 -15.40 1.96 -9.10
N ALA A 37 -14.98 1.91 -7.85
CA ALA A 37 -13.73 2.57 -7.49
C ALA A 37 -12.59 1.78 -8.12
N VAL A 38 -12.41 1.98 -9.42
CA VAL A 38 -11.14 1.73 -10.06
C VAL A 38 -10.16 2.67 -9.41
N PHE A 39 -9.42 2.15 -8.44
CA PHE A 39 -8.27 2.83 -7.88
C PHE A 39 -7.25 2.94 -9.01
N GLN A 40 -7.35 4.03 -9.76
CA GLN A 40 -6.34 4.41 -10.72
C GLN A 40 -5.17 5.00 -9.93
N SER A 41 -4.25 4.15 -9.53
CA SER A 41 -2.89 4.57 -9.25
C SER A 41 -2.32 5.17 -10.53
N GLN A 42 -2.43 6.49 -10.65
CA GLN A 42 -1.70 7.23 -11.66
C GLN A 42 -0.22 7.21 -11.29
N GLY A 43 0.54 6.44 -11.99
CA GLY A 43 1.98 6.47 -11.85
C GLY A 43 2.68 5.55 -12.83
N LYS A 44 3.19 6.12 -13.90
CA LYS A 44 4.06 5.53 -14.91
C LYS A 44 3.40 4.52 -15.85
N GLU A 45 3.22 4.96 -17.08
CA GLU A 45 3.02 4.13 -18.25
C GLU A 45 4.31 3.33 -18.55
N GLU A 46 4.57 2.34 -17.73
CA GLU A 46 5.40 1.21 -18.08
C GLU A 46 4.41 0.08 -18.31
N ASN A 47 4.63 -0.76 -19.30
CA ASN A 47 3.81 -1.92 -19.61
C ASN A 47 3.57 -2.78 -18.37
N THR A 48 2.68 -2.35 -17.51
CA THR A 48 2.31 -3.08 -16.31
C THR A 48 1.11 -3.94 -16.58
N VAL A 49 1.21 -5.20 -16.26
CA VAL A 49 0.14 -6.17 -16.39
C VAL A 49 -0.52 -6.35 -15.03
N ASN A 50 -1.80 -6.06 -14.96
CA ASN A 50 -2.59 -6.31 -13.75
C ASN A 50 -3.07 -7.75 -13.75
N LYS A 51 -2.71 -8.49 -12.72
CA LYS A 51 -3.12 -9.87 -12.50
C LYS A 51 -3.77 -10.04 -11.14
N THR A 52 -4.78 -10.88 -11.08
CA THR A 52 -5.42 -11.25 -9.82
C THR A 52 -5.04 -12.67 -9.45
N ILE A 53 -4.43 -12.84 -8.29
CA ILE A 53 -4.03 -14.15 -7.76
C ILE A 53 -5.01 -14.53 -6.66
N HIS A 54 -5.68 -15.67 -6.84
CA HIS A 54 -6.49 -16.26 -5.79
C HIS A 54 -5.63 -17.13 -4.90
N ILE A 55 -5.64 -16.83 -3.60
CA ILE A 55 -4.80 -17.47 -2.60
C ILE A 55 -5.70 -18.14 -1.56
N ASP A 56 -5.48 -19.42 -1.34
CA ASP A 56 -6.18 -20.16 -0.29
C ASP A 56 -5.32 -20.30 0.98
N GLY A 57 -5.98 -20.37 2.12
CA GLY A 57 -5.32 -20.49 3.42
C GLY A 57 -5.06 -19.19 4.16
N MET A 58 -5.50 -18.04 3.64
CA MET A 58 -5.43 -16.77 4.36
C MET A 58 -6.58 -16.65 5.34
N MET A 59 -6.30 -16.83 6.63
CA MET A 59 -7.29 -16.73 7.71
C MET A 59 -7.16 -15.46 8.55
N CYS A 60 -6.08 -14.70 8.40
CA CYS A 60 -5.82 -13.54 9.26
C CYS A 60 -5.06 -12.43 8.52
N ALA A 61 -5.15 -11.22 9.05
CA ALA A 61 -4.46 -10.05 8.51
C ALA A 61 -2.92 -10.20 8.49
N HIS A 62 -2.36 -11.03 9.38
CA HIS A 62 -0.92 -11.34 9.35
C HIS A 62 -0.52 -12.14 8.12
N CYS A 63 -1.42 -12.99 7.64
CA CYS A 63 -1.20 -13.81 6.44
C CYS A 63 -1.15 -12.92 5.20
N THR A 64 -2.06 -11.97 5.08
CA THR A 64 -2.08 -11.01 3.96
C THR A 64 -0.80 -10.20 3.89
N GLY A 65 -0.33 -9.67 5.02
CA GLY A 65 0.92 -8.91 5.08
C GLY A 65 2.17 -9.71 4.71
N ARG A 66 2.18 -11.02 4.99
CA ARG A 66 3.28 -11.89 4.57
C ARG A 66 3.30 -12.12 3.06
N VAL A 67 2.15 -12.40 2.49
CA VAL A 67 2.01 -12.60 1.04
C VAL A 67 2.32 -11.31 0.30
N GLU A 68 1.76 -10.20 0.76
CA GLU A 68 2.02 -8.87 0.20
C GLU A 68 3.51 -8.55 0.18
N LYS A 69 4.19 -8.78 1.31
CA LYS A 69 5.63 -8.56 1.41
C LYS A 69 6.42 -9.48 0.48
N ALA A 70 6.08 -10.76 0.41
CA ALA A 70 6.76 -11.73 -0.45
C ALA A 70 6.62 -11.38 -1.93
N LEU A 71 5.48 -10.86 -2.34
CA LEU A 71 5.25 -10.40 -3.70
C LEU A 71 5.97 -9.08 -4.00
N ASN A 72 5.97 -8.14 -3.05
CA ASN A 72 6.66 -6.84 -3.18
C ASN A 72 8.19 -6.97 -3.11
N ASP A 73 8.72 -8.05 -2.56
CA ASP A 73 10.17 -8.35 -2.60
C ASP A 73 10.67 -8.69 -4.02
N LEU A 74 9.76 -9.00 -4.93
CA LEU A 74 10.11 -9.25 -6.32
C LEU A 74 10.33 -7.94 -7.09
N PRO A 75 11.39 -7.83 -7.89
CA PRO A 75 11.66 -6.61 -8.65
C PRO A 75 10.56 -6.37 -9.70
N GLY A 76 9.98 -5.18 -9.68
CA GLY A 76 8.95 -4.77 -10.62
C GLY A 76 7.56 -5.37 -10.36
N VAL A 77 7.31 -5.82 -9.14
CA VAL A 77 6.01 -6.32 -8.69
C VAL A 77 5.47 -5.42 -7.60
N GLU A 78 4.24 -4.99 -7.76
CA GLU A 78 3.47 -4.28 -6.75
C GLU A 78 2.20 -5.08 -6.45
N ALA A 79 2.06 -5.57 -5.24
CA ALA A 79 0.96 -6.41 -4.83
C ALA A 79 0.17 -5.78 -3.70
N THR A 80 -1.14 -5.83 -3.82
CA THR A 80 -2.07 -5.48 -2.75
C THR A 80 -2.96 -6.68 -2.47
N VAL A 81 -2.91 -7.17 -1.25
CA VAL A 81 -3.66 -8.36 -0.84
C VAL A 81 -4.96 -7.98 -0.15
N ASP A 82 -6.05 -8.56 -0.61
CA ASP A 82 -7.37 -8.36 -0.04
C ASP A 82 -7.85 -9.64 0.67
N LEU A 83 -8.13 -9.52 1.95
CA LEU A 83 -8.57 -10.63 2.80
C LEU A 83 -10.01 -11.06 2.50
N ASP A 84 -10.88 -10.10 2.22
CA ASP A 84 -12.30 -10.36 1.98
C ASP A 84 -12.52 -11.17 0.71
N SER A 85 -11.77 -10.83 -0.33
CA SER A 85 -11.80 -11.51 -1.62
C SER A 85 -10.89 -12.74 -1.67
N LYS A 86 -10.06 -12.97 -0.65
CA LYS A 86 -8.99 -13.99 -0.63
C LYS A 86 -8.13 -13.94 -1.89
N SER A 87 -7.87 -12.75 -2.37
CA SER A 87 -7.15 -12.50 -3.61
C SER A 87 -6.11 -11.40 -3.45
N ALA A 88 -5.06 -11.49 -4.25
CA ALA A 88 -4.05 -10.47 -4.36
C ALA A 88 -4.16 -9.80 -5.74
N ALA A 89 -4.34 -8.49 -5.75
CA ALA A 89 -4.19 -7.70 -6.96
C ALA A 89 -2.70 -7.42 -7.16
N VAL A 90 -2.13 -7.94 -8.21
CA VAL A 90 -0.70 -7.82 -8.52
C VAL A 90 -0.53 -7.03 -9.79
N THR A 91 0.21 -5.95 -9.70
CA THR A 91 0.69 -5.17 -10.84
C THR A 91 2.14 -5.54 -11.08
N CYS A 92 2.43 -6.20 -12.17
CA CYS A 92 3.78 -6.64 -12.48
C CYS A 92 4.22 -6.21 -13.88
N THR A 93 5.52 -6.08 -14.07
CA THR A 93 6.09 -5.91 -15.41
C THR A 93 5.95 -7.22 -16.22
N PRO A 94 5.88 -7.16 -17.56
CA PRO A 94 5.70 -8.34 -18.41
C PRO A 94 6.84 -9.36 -18.31
N ASP A 95 7.96 -8.96 -17.72
CA ASP A 95 9.10 -9.84 -17.48
C ASP A 95 8.88 -10.84 -16.34
N VAL A 96 7.90 -10.58 -15.47
CA VAL A 96 7.60 -11.44 -14.32
C VAL A 96 6.65 -12.54 -14.73
N SER A 97 7.13 -13.78 -14.65
CA SER A 97 6.34 -14.97 -14.94
C SER A 97 5.35 -15.30 -13.83
N ASP A 98 4.19 -15.84 -14.20
CA ASP A 98 3.19 -16.34 -13.25
C ASP A 98 3.76 -17.39 -12.30
N ASN A 99 4.71 -18.18 -12.77
CA ASN A 99 5.41 -19.14 -11.94
C ASN A 99 6.20 -18.50 -10.81
N THR A 100 6.82 -17.36 -11.08
CA THR A 100 7.57 -16.60 -10.06
C THR A 100 6.66 -16.05 -8.99
N LEU A 101 5.49 -15.52 -9.38
CA LEU A 101 4.47 -15.04 -8.45
C LEU A 101 3.91 -16.19 -7.59
N ARG A 102 3.63 -17.33 -8.22
CA ARG A 102 3.19 -18.54 -7.51
C ARG A 102 4.22 -18.98 -6.50
N GLN A 103 5.47 -19.07 -6.89
CA GLN A 103 6.56 -19.52 -6.03
C GLN A 103 6.74 -18.59 -4.82
N ALA A 104 6.65 -17.29 -5.01
CA ALA A 104 6.72 -16.33 -3.90
C ALA A 104 5.60 -16.53 -2.88
N VAL A 105 4.39 -16.84 -3.32
CA VAL A 105 3.26 -17.14 -2.44
C VAL A 105 3.43 -18.49 -1.74
N GLU A 106 3.94 -19.50 -2.44
CA GLU A 106 4.23 -20.82 -1.86
C GLU A 106 5.37 -20.75 -0.84
N ASP A 107 6.39 -19.93 -1.08
CA ASP A 107 7.48 -19.67 -0.13
C ASP A 107 6.97 -18.96 1.14
N ALA A 108 5.93 -18.15 1.01
CA ALA A 108 5.24 -17.56 2.16
C ALA A 108 4.38 -18.57 2.95
N GLY A 109 4.20 -19.78 2.41
CA GLY A 109 3.46 -20.88 3.04
C GLY A 109 1.98 -20.96 2.67
N TYR A 110 1.59 -20.36 1.54
CA TYR A 110 0.20 -20.33 1.07
C TYR A 110 0.06 -21.02 -0.29
N HIS A 111 -1.16 -21.42 -0.62
CA HIS A 111 -1.45 -22.06 -1.90
C HIS A 111 -2.14 -21.11 -2.87
N VAL A 112 -1.63 -21.04 -4.09
CA VAL A 112 -2.27 -20.30 -5.18
C VAL A 112 -3.28 -21.23 -5.86
N THR A 113 -4.54 -20.82 -5.82
CA THR A 113 -5.65 -21.58 -6.45
C THR A 113 -5.81 -21.20 -7.92
N GLY A 114 -5.53 -19.97 -8.27
CA GLY A 114 -5.64 -19.50 -9.64
C GLY A 114 -5.00 -18.13 -9.84
N ILE A 115 -4.54 -17.89 -11.05
CA ILE A 115 -4.01 -16.60 -11.51
C ILE A 115 -4.85 -16.16 -12.70
N ARG A 116 -5.34 -14.94 -12.66
CA ARG A 116 -6.10 -14.32 -13.74
C ARG A 116 -5.48 -13.03 -14.20
#